data_3f63ad084825413863ffa652011c12a9
#
_entry.id   3f63ad084825413863ffa652011c12a9
#
_cell.length_a   1.000
_cell.length_b   1.000
_cell.length_c   1.000
_cell.angle_alpha   90.00
_cell.angle_beta   90.00
_cell.angle_gamma   90.00
#
_symmetry.space_group_name_H-M   'P 1'
#
loop_
_entity.id
_entity.type
_entity.pdbx_description
1 polymer ?
#
loop_
_entity_poly.entity_id
_entity_poly.type
_entity_poly.pdbx_seq_one_letter_code
_entity_poly.pdbx_strand_id
1 'polypeptide(L)'
;ESAELIVSIGRGIEKEENISMAFDLAKVLGAEVSASRPVVDSDWVESFRQVGSSGQTVAPKLYFSLGISGAIQHVVGMKGSKNILAINKDPDAPIFEIADYAVVGDLLDIIPKLIEALQTEKDL
;
A
#
# COMPACT_ATOMS: atom_id res chain seq x y z
N GLU A 1 -12.06 4.32 -9.03
CA GLU A 1 -12.24 2.95 -8.57
C GLU A 1 -13.19 2.85 -7.40
N SER A 2 -13.94 1.79 -7.37
CA SER A 2 -14.97 1.56 -6.37
C SER A 2 -14.49 0.68 -5.19
N ALA A 3 -13.24 0.28 -5.17
CA ALA A 3 -12.72 -0.56 -4.10
C ALA A 3 -12.77 0.18 -2.76
N GLU A 4 -13.24 -0.49 -1.71
CA GLU A 4 -13.31 0.12 -0.38
C GLU A 4 -12.00 0.05 0.38
N LEU A 5 -11.22 -1.02 0.14
CA LEU A 5 -9.94 -1.24 0.78
C LEU A 5 -8.88 -1.49 -0.29
N ILE A 6 -7.77 -0.79 -0.21
CA ILE A 6 -6.67 -0.94 -1.15
C ILE A 6 -5.38 -1.18 -0.38
N VAL A 7 -4.61 -2.17 -0.82
CA VAL A 7 -3.24 -2.39 -0.37
C VAL A 7 -2.34 -1.97 -1.51
N SER A 8 -1.56 -0.92 -1.31
CA SER A 8 -0.72 -0.36 -2.36
C SER A 8 0.76 -0.55 -2.06
N ILE A 9 1.53 -0.91 -3.08
CA ILE A 9 2.93 -1.32 -2.95
C ILE A 9 3.84 -0.28 -3.58
N GLY A 10 4.88 0.11 -2.84
CA GLY A 10 5.94 0.98 -3.35
C GLY A 10 7.28 0.27 -3.36
N ARG A 11 8.33 1.01 -3.75
CA ARG A 11 9.70 0.48 -3.85
C ARG A 11 10.23 -0.06 -2.51
N GLY A 12 9.65 0.37 -1.40
CA GLY A 12 10.04 -0.15 -0.09
C GLY A 12 9.78 -1.63 0.11
N ILE A 13 9.03 -2.27 -0.80
CA ILE A 13 8.85 -3.73 -0.77
C ILE A 13 10.18 -4.45 -1.09
N GLU A 14 11.11 -3.76 -1.70
CA GLU A 14 12.50 -4.13 -1.98
C GLU A 14 12.72 -5.13 -3.11
N LYS A 15 11.96 -6.22 -3.14
CA LYS A 15 12.15 -7.30 -4.11
C LYS A 15 10.82 -7.79 -4.62
N GLU A 16 10.83 -8.25 -5.87
CA GLU A 16 9.63 -8.82 -6.49
C GLU A 16 9.05 -9.98 -5.66
N GLU A 17 9.90 -10.82 -5.11
CA GLU A 17 9.46 -11.96 -4.32
C GLU A 17 8.69 -11.59 -3.06
N ASN A 18 8.86 -10.35 -2.57
CA ASN A 18 8.17 -9.87 -1.38
C ASN A 18 6.74 -9.41 -1.66
N ILE A 19 6.39 -9.26 -2.94
CA ILE A 19 5.06 -8.78 -3.33
C ILE A 19 3.96 -9.75 -2.89
N SER A 20 4.28 -11.05 -2.80
CA SER A 20 3.30 -12.04 -2.35
C SER A 20 2.73 -11.70 -0.97
N MET A 21 3.54 -11.09 -0.09
CA MET A 21 3.06 -10.66 1.24
C MET A 21 1.93 -9.65 1.13
N ALA A 22 2.06 -8.71 0.19
CA ALA A 22 1.03 -7.69 0.00
C ALA A 22 -0.26 -8.30 -0.54
N PHE A 23 -0.15 -9.26 -1.44
CA PHE A 23 -1.33 -9.98 -1.94
C PHE A 23 -1.97 -10.81 -0.84
N ASP A 24 -1.16 -11.42 0.04
CA ASP A 24 -1.69 -12.17 1.18
C ASP A 24 -2.44 -11.25 2.15
N LEU A 25 -1.87 -10.08 2.42
CA LEU A 25 -2.54 -9.09 3.26
C LEU A 25 -3.85 -8.64 2.63
N ALA A 26 -3.83 -8.35 1.33
CA ALA A 26 -5.03 -7.94 0.62
C ALA A 26 -6.11 -9.01 0.68
N LYS A 27 -5.72 -10.27 0.55
CA LYS A 27 -6.67 -11.39 0.61
C LYS A 27 -7.36 -11.46 1.97
N VAL A 28 -6.59 -11.31 3.04
CA VAL A 28 -7.15 -11.34 4.40
C VAL A 28 -8.11 -10.18 4.63
N LEU A 29 -7.81 -9.02 4.06
CA LEU A 29 -8.63 -7.81 4.20
C LEU A 29 -9.81 -7.76 3.24
N GLY A 30 -9.79 -8.55 2.18
CA GLY A 30 -10.74 -8.39 1.09
C GLY A 30 -10.45 -7.13 0.27
N ALA A 31 -9.17 -6.78 0.11
CA ALA A 31 -8.73 -5.56 -0.54
C ALA A 31 -8.23 -5.80 -1.96
N GLU A 32 -8.25 -4.74 -2.76
CA GLU A 32 -7.57 -4.72 -4.06
C GLU A 32 -6.11 -4.36 -3.87
N VAL A 33 -5.26 -4.82 -4.79
CA VAL A 33 -3.84 -4.47 -4.78
C VAL A 33 -3.56 -3.42 -5.85
N SER A 34 -2.88 -2.35 -5.47
CA SER A 34 -2.40 -1.35 -6.41
C SER A 34 -0.91 -1.11 -6.17
N ALA A 35 -0.30 -0.26 -6.98
CA ALA A 35 1.13 -0.03 -6.88
C ALA A 35 1.51 1.37 -7.34
N SER A 36 2.67 1.82 -6.87
CA SER A 36 3.26 3.05 -7.37
C SER A 36 3.95 2.77 -8.71
N ARG A 37 4.23 3.83 -9.47
CA ARG A 37 4.84 3.72 -10.79
C ARG A 37 6.15 2.92 -10.80
N PRO A 38 7.10 3.13 -9.87
CA PRO A 38 8.36 2.37 -9.91
C PRO A 38 8.16 0.86 -9.85
N VAL A 39 7.16 0.38 -9.12
CA VAL A 39 6.87 -1.05 -9.04
C VAL A 39 6.33 -1.55 -10.37
N VAL A 40 5.45 -0.78 -10.99
CA VAL A 40 4.89 -1.11 -12.31
C VAL A 40 5.98 -1.07 -13.38
N ASP A 41 6.85 -0.05 -13.34
CA ASP A 41 7.95 0.09 -14.30
C ASP A 41 8.94 -1.07 -14.22
N SER A 42 9.03 -1.73 -13.08
CA SER A 42 9.87 -2.92 -12.89
C SER A 42 9.18 -4.20 -13.40
N ASP A 43 7.96 -4.10 -13.91
CA ASP A 43 7.15 -5.23 -14.38
C ASP A 43 6.83 -6.24 -13.28
N TRP A 44 6.82 -5.79 -12.04
CA TRP A 44 6.51 -6.66 -10.89
C TRP A 44 5.00 -6.89 -10.74
N VAL A 45 4.19 -5.95 -11.22
CA VAL A 45 2.73 -6.09 -11.22
C VAL A 45 2.19 -5.52 -12.52
N GLU A 46 0.93 -5.85 -12.83
CA GLU A 46 0.27 -5.39 -14.06
C GLU A 46 0.09 -3.87 -14.05
N SER A 47 0.22 -3.26 -15.23
CA SER A 47 0.15 -1.80 -15.36
C SER A 47 -1.19 -1.21 -14.92
N PHE A 48 -2.29 -1.97 -15.01
CA PHE A 48 -3.59 -1.47 -14.61
C PHE A 48 -3.67 -1.20 -13.10
N ARG A 49 -2.72 -1.69 -12.32
CA ARG A 49 -2.67 -1.48 -10.86
C ARG A 49 -2.03 -0.16 -10.48
N GLN A 50 -1.47 0.57 -11.43
CA GLN A 50 -0.76 1.82 -11.12
C GLN A 50 -1.71 2.91 -10.62
N VAL A 51 -1.35 3.53 -9.51
CA VAL A 51 -2.05 4.68 -8.92
C VAL A 51 -1.17 5.91 -9.06
N GLY A 52 -1.77 7.03 -9.45
CA GLY A 52 -1.04 8.28 -9.57
C GLY A 52 -1.48 9.07 -10.80
N SER A 53 -0.74 10.13 -11.13
CA SER A 53 -1.10 11.04 -12.22
C SER A 53 -1.07 10.37 -13.60
N SER A 54 -0.26 9.34 -13.78
CA SER A 54 -0.18 8.59 -15.05
C SER A 54 -0.89 7.24 -14.97
N GLY A 55 -1.63 7.00 -13.90
CA GLY A 55 -2.40 5.77 -13.72
C GLY A 55 -3.81 6.10 -13.29
N GLN A 56 -4.38 5.26 -12.43
CA GLN A 56 -5.73 5.49 -11.95
C GLN A 56 -5.76 6.37 -10.70
N THR A 57 -6.90 6.99 -10.47
CA THR A 57 -7.19 7.72 -9.24
C THR A 57 -8.15 6.89 -8.41
N VAL A 58 -7.87 6.78 -7.12
CA VAL A 58 -8.67 5.95 -6.21
C VAL A 58 -9.06 6.75 -4.96
N ALA A 59 -10.17 6.36 -4.35
CA ALA A 59 -10.65 7.00 -3.12
C ALA A 59 -11.32 5.96 -2.22
N PRO A 60 -10.55 4.96 -1.75
CA PRO A 60 -11.09 3.92 -0.87
C PRO A 60 -11.37 4.47 0.53
N LYS A 61 -12.05 3.68 1.34
CA LYS A 61 -12.23 4.01 2.75
C LYS A 61 -10.93 3.88 3.51
N LEU A 62 -10.07 2.92 3.12
CA LEU A 62 -8.77 2.72 3.74
C LEU A 62 -7.74 2.37 2.67
N TYR A 63 -6.66 3.11 2.68
CA TYR A 63 -5.54 2.94 1.78
C TYR A 63 -4.31 2.54 2.60
N PHE A 64 -3.89 1.28 2.45
CA PHE A 64 -2.64 0.81 3.05
C PHE A 64 -1.50 1.16 2.11
N SER A 65 -0.61 2.02 2.54
CA SER A 65 0.54 2.45 1.76
C SER A 65 1.79 1.72 2.27
N LEU A 66 2.26 0.75 1.50
CA LEU A 66 3.36 -0.13 1.92
C LEU A 66 4.64 0.24 1.18
N GLY A 67 5.55 0.91 1.86
CA GLY A 67 6.83 1.26 1.29
C GLY A 67 6.76 2.30 0.18
N ILE A 68 5.75 3.14 0.19
CA ILE A 68 5.58 4.23 -0.77
C ILE A 68 6.16 5.50 -0.16
N SER A 69 6.98 6.22 -0.94
CA SER A 69 7.60 7.45 -0.45
C SER A 69 6.62 8.60 -0.33
N GLY A 70 5.65 8.66 -1.22
CA GLY A 70 4.70 9.76 -1.25
C GLY A 70 5.05 10.85 -2.25
N ALA A 71 5.66 10.47 -3.37
CA ALA A 71 5.92 11.41 -4.45
C ALA A 71 4.61 12.04 -4.90
N ILE A 72 4.67 13.30 -5.31
CA ILE A 72 3.48 14.07 -5.69
C ILE A 72 2.63 13.34 -6.73
N GLN A 73 3.27 12.70 -7.71
CA GLN A 73 2.59 11.98 -8.77
C GLN A 73 1.73 10.82 -8.24
N HIS A 74 2.19 10.17 -7.17
CA HIS A 74 1.43 9.08 -6.55
C HIS A 74 0.30 9.65 -5.69
N VAL A 75 0.62 10.65 -4.89
CA VAL A 75 -0.32 11.26 -3.95
C VAL A 75 -1.56 11.82 -4.66
N VAL A 76 -1.37 12.40 -5.84
CA VAL A 76 -2.48 12.92 -6.64
C VAL A 76 -3.53 11.84 -6.91
N GLY A 77 -3.09 10.58 -7.04
CA GLY A 77 -3.98 9.47 -7.35
C GLY A 77 -4.69 8.85 -6.15
N MET A 78 -4.29 9.20 -4.92
CA MET A 78 -4.87 8.52 -3.74
C MET A 78 -5.22 9.45 -2.58
N LYS A 79 -4.93 10.73 -2.69
CA LYS A 79 -5.15 11.68 -1.58
C LYS A 79 -6.62 11.83 -1.20
N GLY A 80 -7.53 11.40 -2.06
CA GLY A 80 -8.96 11.38 -1.75
C GLY A 80 -9.39 10.22 -0.87
N SER A 81 -8.47 9.33 -0.49
CA SER A 81 -8.78 8.22 0.41
C SER A 81 -9.28 8.74 1.75
N LYS A 82 -10.24 8.03 2.32
CA LYS A 82 -10.86 8.47 3.57
C LYS A 82 -9.90 8.34 4.73
N ASN A 83 -9.16 7.24 4.78
CA ASN A 83 -8.11 7.00 5.77
C ASN A 83 -6.89 6.42 5.07
N ILE A 84 -5.72 6.86 5.49
CA ILE A 84 -4.44 6.40 4.94
C ILE A 84 -3.59 5.85 6.07
N LEU A 85 -3.22 4.58 5.98
CA LEU A 85 -2.27 3.97 6.90
C LEU A 85 -0.98 3.73 6.11
N ALA A 86 0.08 4.43 6.48
CA ALA A 86 1.35 4.34 5.77
C ALA A 86 2.41 3.63 6.61
N ILE A 87 3.11 2.70 5.99
CA ILE A 87 4.24 2.00 6.59
C ILE A 87 5.47 2.26 5.73
N ASN A 88 6.52 2.77 6.36
CA ASN A 88 7.78 3.06 5.67
C ASN A 88 8.91 3.04 6.70
N LYS A 89 10.10 2.59 6.28
CA LYS A 89 11.28 2.61 7.13
C LYS A 89 11.77 4.01 7.41
N ASP A 90 11.60 4.91 6.43
CA ASP A 90 12.11 6.27 6.51
C ASP A 90 11.09 7.15 7.25
N PRO A 91 11.44 7.62 8.46
CA PRO A 91 10.52 8.47 9.23
C PRO A 91 10.24 9.81 8.56
N ASP A 92 11.07 10.20 7.59
CA ASP A 92 10.92 11.45 6.87
C ASP A 92 10.23 11.28 5.51
N ALA A 93 9.71 10.10 5.23
CA ALA A 93 9.01 9.87 3.95
C ALA A 93 7.81 10.82 3.82
N PRO A 94 7.69 11.51 2.68
CA PRO A 94 6.60 12.48 2.49
C PRO A 94 5.19 11.92 2.67
N ILE A 95 5.01 10.60 2.46
CA ILE A 95 3.69 9.98 2.63
C ILE A 95 3.16 10.18 4.06
N PHE A 96 4.05 10.30 5.05
CA PHE A 96 3.63 10.47 6.44
C PHE A 96 2.95 11.81 6.69
N GLU A 97 3.16 12.80 5.82
CA GLU A 97 2.53 14.11 5.97
C GLU A 97 1.02 14.05 5.72
N ILE A 98 0.56 13.05 4.95
CA ILE A 98 -0.86 12.91 4.64
C ILE A 98 -1.47 11.66 5.28
N ALA A 99 -0.69 10.87 5.99
CA ALA A 99 -1.18 9.64 6.60
C ALA A 99 -1.98 9.95 7.87
N ASP A 100 -3.09 9.25 8.04
CA ASP A 100 -3.86 9.29 9.27
C ASP A 100 -3.19 8.42 10.34
N TYR A 101 -2.55 7.34 9.90
CA TYR A 101 -1.79 6.43 10.76
C TYR A 101 -0.42 6.22 10.14
N ALA A 102 0.62 6.60 10.87
CA ALA A 102 2.00 6.48 10.40
C ALA A 102 2.73 5.41 11.19
N VAL A 103 3.27 4.42 10.48
CA VAL A 103 4.04 3.34 11.09
C VAL A 103 5.45 3.35 10.50
N VAL A 104 6.44 3.69 11.31
CA VAL A 104 7.84 3.67 10.88
C VAL A 104 8.40 2.29 11.22
N GLY A 105 8.75 1.53 10.20
CA GLY A 105 9.29 0.18 10.40
C GLY A 105 9.50 -0.57 9.11
N ASP A 106 9.97 -1.79 9.25
CA ASP A 106 10.28 -2.67 8.15
C ASP A 106 9.06 -3.50 7.75
N LEU A 107 8.66 -3.39 6.48
CA LEU A 107 7.53 -4.15 5.94
C LEU A 107 7.69 -5.65 6.14
N LEU A 108 8.92 -6.15 6.02
CA LEU A 108 9.18 -7.59 6.12
C LEU A 108 8.91 -8.12 7.53
N ASP A 109 8.95 -7.25 8.53
CA ASP A 109 8.61 -7.59 9.91
C ASP A 109 7.13 -7.35 10.20
N ILE A 110 6.61 -6.23 9.73
CA ILE A 110 5.28 -5.76 10.10
C ILE A 110 4.17 -6.52 9.40
N ILE A 111 4.30 -6.74 8.08
CA ILE A 111 3.22 -7.36 7.32
C ILE A 111 2.88 -8.77 7.78
N PRO A 112 3.85 -9.68 7.99
CA PRO A 112 3.52 -11.02 8.48
C PRO A 112 2.79 -11.00 9.82
N LYS A 113 3.22 -10.11 10.73
CA LYS A 113 2.57 -9.98 12.04
C LYS A 113 1.16 -9.42 11.91
N LEU A 114 0.97 -8.48 11.00
CA LEU A 114 -0.35 -7.90 10.75
C LEU A 114 -1.30 -8.95 10.19
N ILE A 115 -0.83 -9.74 9.23
CA ILE A 115 -1.64 -10.83 8.65
C ILE A 115 -2.05 -11.82 9.74
N GLU A 116 -1.11 -12.22 10.58
CA GLU A 116 -1.39 -13.14 11.68
C GLU A 116 -2.44 -12.59 12.63
N ALA A 117 -2.29 -11.32 13.01
CA ALA A 117 -3.24 -10.66 13.91
C ALA A 117 -4.64 -10.59 13.30
N LEU A 118 -4.73 -10.28 12.01
CA LEU A 118 -6.01 -10.19 11.33
C LEU A 118 -6.68 -11.55 11.17
N GLN A 119 -5.90 -12.60 10.93
CA GLN A 119 -6.44 -13.95 10.84
C GLN A 119 -6.96 -14.43 12.19
N THR A 120 -6.23 -14.13 13.26
CA THR A 120 -6.66 -14.47 14.62
C THR A 120 -7.98 -13.78 14.95
N GLU A 121 -8.11 -12.50 14.57
CA GLU A 121 -9.33 -11.73 14.77
C GLU A 121 -10.51 -12.36 14.04
N LYS A 122 -10.30 -12.83 12.81
CA LYS A 122 -11.34 -13.46 12.01
C LYS A 122 -11.78 -14.81 12.56
N ASP A 123 -10.89 -15.51 13.24
CA ASP A 123 -11.16 -16.82 13.80
C ASP A 123 -11.95 -16.75 15.12
N LEU A 124 -12.08 -15.56 15.67
CA LEU A 124 -12.90 -15.33 16.84
C LEU A 124 -14.39 -15.19 16.47
#